data_8ba0a851a12f55df33a7b8797c83044f
#
_entry.id   8ba0a851a12f55df33a7b8797c83044f
#
_cell.length_a   1.000
_cell.length_b   1.000
_cell.length_c   1.000
_cell.angle_alpha   90.00
_cell.angle_beta   90.00
_cell.angle_gamma   90.00
#
_symmetry.space_group_name_H-M   'P 1'
#
loop_
_entity.id
_entity.type
_entity.pdbx_description
1 polymer ?
#
loop_
_entity_poly.entity_id
_entity_poly.type
_entity_poly.pdbx_seq_one_letter_code
_entity_poly.pdbx_strand_id
1 'polypeptide(L)'
;MREKLIKLLDNSYAPYSNMHFACIVETKKGNFYEGVNVENASYGGTICAERNAINNAVSHGEREFKSLYLMTDSSELCYPCNICKQTFLEFFDKDVIFNIMTKDGKMKVLDFPSLMKTSFTKEDIIWKVDLLL
;
A
#
# COMPACT_ATOMS: atom_id res chain seq x y z
N MET A 1 3.32 -14.82 3.00
CA MET A 1 3.18 -13.40 2.61
C MET A 1 3.10 -12.47 3.82
N ARG A 2 2.23 -12.75 4.75
CA ARG A 2 2.05 -11.95 5.96
C ARG A 2 3.35 -11.68 6.72
N GLU A 3 4.17 -12.70 6.94
CA GLU A 3 5.44 -12.56 7.67
C GLU A 3 6.42 -11.64 6.96
N LYS A 4 6.45 -11.69 5.64
CA LYS A 4 7.29 -10.80 4.82
C LYS A 4 6.85 -9.35 4.96
N LEU A 5 5.53 -9.11 4.96
CA LEU A 5 4.98 -7.76 5.12
C LEU A 5 5.29 -7.20 6.52
N ILE A 6 5.17 -8.03 7.56
CA ILE A 6 5.48 -7.60 8.93
C ILE A 6 6.94 -7.15 9.04
N LYS A 7 7.87 -7.91 8.46
CA LYS A 7 9.28 -7.52 8.44
C LYS A 7 9.51 -6.25 7.64
N LEU A 8 8.83 -6.14 6.50
CA LEU A 8 8.98 -5.00 5.62
C LEU A 8 8.49 -3.70 6.29
N LEU A 9 7.48 -3.77 7.14
CA LEU A 9 6.99 -2.61 7.91
C LEU A 9 8.10 -1.93 8.71
N ASP A 10 9.08 -2.66 9.19
CA ASP A 10 10.20 -2.10 9.96
C ASP A 10 11.05 -1.12 9.13
N ASN A 11 10.99 -1.22 7.81
CA ASN A 11 11.74 -0.35 6.90
C ASN A 11 10.96 0.90 6.50
N SER A 12 9.69 1.01 6.86
CA SER A 12 8.88 2.18 6.56
C SER A 12 9.48 3.44 7.20
N TYR A 13 9.57 4.51 6.43
CA TYR A 13 10.07 5.80 6.91
C TYR A 13 8.91 6.76 7.08
N ALA A 14 8.39 6.89 8.30
CA ALA A 14 7.18 7.67 8.58
C ALA A 14 7.34 8.57 9.81
N PRO A 15 8.38 9.47 9.84
CA PRO A 15 8.62 10.30 11.01
C PRO A 15 7.57 11.40 11.24
N TYR A 16 6.74 11.69 10.24
CA TYR A 16 5.74 12.76 10.31
C TYR A 16 4.37 12.25 10.74
N SER A 17 3.89 11.17 10.13
CA SER A 17 2.55 10.63 10.41
C SER A 17 2.57 9.51 11.46
N ASN A 18 3.69 8.84 11.62
CA ASN A 18 3.81 7.60 12.39
C ASN A 18 2.84 6.50 11.91
N MET A 19 2.43 6.58 10.66
CA MET A 19 1.63 5.54 10.00
C MET A 19 2.54 4.75 9.06
N HIS A 20 2.67 3.45 9.30
CA HIS A 20 3.59 2.60 8.56
C HIS A 20 2.83 1.67 7.62
N PHE A 21 3.32 1.55 6.39
CA PHE A 21 2.74 0.72 5.35
C PHE A 21 3.82 -0.11 4.67
N ALA A 22 3.48 -1.32 4.34
CA ALA A 22 4.31 -2.22 3.53
C ALA A 22 3.44 -2.78 2.41
N CYS A 23 4.01 -2.86 1.21
CA CYS A 23 3.32 -3.38 0.04
C CYS A 23 4.20 -4.35 -0.70
N ILE A 24 3.61 -5.45 -1.16
CA ILE A 24 4.24 -6.39 -2.07
C ILE A 24 3.30 -6.58 -3.25
N VAL A 25 3.83 -6.44 -4.47
CA VAL A 25 3.09 -6.74 -5.69
C VAL A 25 3.61 -8.03 -6.30
N GLU A 26 2.69 -8.83 -6.82
CA GLU A 26 3.00 -10.04 -7.57
C GLU A 26 2.69 -9.80 -9.04
N THR A 27 3.65 -10.12 -9.91
CA THR A 27 3.46 -10.01 -11.35
C THR A 27 2.87 -11.30 -11.92
N LYS A 28 2.34 -11.26 -13.14
CA LYS A 28 1.82 -12.44 -13.84
C LYS A 28 2.90 -13.48 -14.10
N LYS A 29 4.17 -13.06 -14.14
CA LYS A 29 5.32 -13.96 -14.27
C LYS A 29 5.66 -14.67 -12.96
N GLY A 30 5.04 -14.29 -11.83
CA GLY A 30 5.31 -14.87 -10.52
C GLY A 30 6.44 -14.22 -9.75
N ASN A 31 6.87 -13.02 -10.15
CA ASN A 31 7.89 -12.24 -9.43
C ASN A 31 7.23 -11.32 -8.41
N PHE A 32 7.94 -11.06 -7.31
CA PHE A 32 7.46 -10.22 -6.21
C PHE A 32 8.37 -9.02 -6.04
N TYR A 33 7.76 -7.85 -5.81
CA TYR A 33 8.47 -6.59 -5.60
C TYR A 33 7.90 -5.86 -4.39
N GLU A 34 8.78 -5.29 -3.59
CA GLU A 34 8.47 -4.71 -2.29
C GLU A 34 8.54 -3.19 -2.33
N GLY A 35 7.73 -2.56 -1.49
CA GLY A 35 7.77 -1.13 -1.24
C GLY A 35 7.27 -0.81 0.16
N VAL A 36 7.77 0.28 0.71
CA VAL A 36 7.29 0.86 1.98
C VAL A 36 6.96 2.32 1.72
N ASN A 37 6.16 2.92 2.61
CA ASN A 37 5.95 4.37 2.51
C ASN A 37 7.22 5.10 2.96
N VAL A 38 7.55 6.16 2.22
CA VAL A 38 8.72 7.01 2.46
C VAL A 38 8.23 8.45 2.51
N GLU A 39 8.18 8.99 3.71
CA GLU A 39 7.71 10.36 3.94
C GLU A 39 8.82 11.38 3.73
N ASN A 40 8.42 12.62 3.52
CA ASN A 40 9.34 13.70 3.21
C ASN A 40 8.87 14.97 3.92
N ALA A 41 9.82 15.81 4.32
CA ALA A 41 9.50 17.13 4.89
C ALA A 41 8.72 18.00 3.89
N SER A 42 8.97 17.84 2.60
CA SER A 42 8.07 18.32 1.55
C SER A 42 6.94 17.30 1.42
N TYR A 43 5.80 17.55 2.02
CA TYR A 43 4.70 16.56 2.11
C TYR A 43 4.29 16.01 0.75
N GLY A 44 4.31 16.83 -0.29
CA GLY A 44 4.02 16.38 -1.65
C GLY A 44 5.03 15.39 -2.22
N GLY A 45 6.22 15.30 -1.61
CA GLY A 45 7.25 14.33 -2.00
C GLY A 45 7.10 12.96 -1.36
N THR A 46 6.15 12.79 -0.44
CA THR A 46 5.89 11.51 0.20
C THR A 46 5.40 10.49 -0.83
N ILE A 47 5.95 9.28 -0.77
CA ILE A 47 5.57 8.19 -1.68
C ILE A 47 4.97 7.04 -0.86
N CYS A 48 3.78 6.61 -1.25
CA CYS A 48 3.08 5.51 -0.61
C CYS A 48 3.77 4.17 -0.91
N ALA A 49 3.59 3.20 -0.02
CA ALA A 49 4.15 1.86 -0.17
C ALA A 49 3.76 1.22 -1.52
N GLU A 50 2.50 1.39 -1.93
CA GLU A 50 1.97 0.81 -3.17
C GLU A 50 2.73 1.33 -4.39
N ARG A 51 2.95 2.64 -4.47
CA ARG A 51 3.67 3.25 -5.60
C ARG A 51 5.14 2.85 -5.60
N ASN A 52 5.76 2.73 -4.43
CA ASN A 52 7.14 2.25 -4.34
C ASN A 52 7.27 0.81 -4.83
N ALA A 53 6.33 -0.06 -4.46
CA ALA A 53 6.33 -1.46 -4.92
C ALA A 53 6.13 -1.56 -6.44
N ILE A 54 5.15 -0.82 -6.98
CA ILE A 54 4.85 -0.83 -8.42
C ILE A 54 6.02 -0.25 -9.21
N ASN A 55 6.57 0.89 -8.77
CA ASN A 55 7.71 1.52 -9.45
C ASN A 55 8.94 0.61 -9.42
N ASN A 56 9.16 -0.11 -8.32
CA ASN A 56 10.22 -1.11 -8.22
C ASN A 56 10.04 -2.20 -9.30
N ALA A 57 8.83 -2.76 -9.42
CA ALA A 57 8.52 -3.76 -10.42
C ALA A 57 8.71 -3.21 -11.85
N VAL A 58 8.21 -2.01 -12.11
CA VAL A 58 8.34 -1.35 -13.42
C VAL A 58 9.81 -1.15 -13.78
N SER A 59 10.64 -0.76 -12.80
CA SER A 59 12.09 -0.60 -13.00
C SER A 59 12.80 -1.91 -13.36
N HIS A 60 12.21 -3.05 -12.99
CA HIS A 60 12.70 -4.37 -13.37
C HIS A 60 12.09 -4.90 -14.67
N GLY A 61 11.35 -4.09 -15.39
CA GLY A 61 10.77 -4.45 -16.68
C GLY A 61 9.38 -5.09 -16.62
N GLU A 62 8.78 -5.16 -15.44
CA GLU A 62 7.44 -5.75 -15.28
C GLU A 62 6.35 -4.77 -15.74
N ARG A 63 5.31 -5.31 -16.37
CA ARG A 63 4.19 -4.51 -16.88
C ARG A 63 2.84 -5.15 -16.60
N GLU A 64 2.80 -6.42 -16.20
CA GLU A 64 1.56 -7.16 -15.96
C GLU A 64 1.53 -7.66 -14.53
N PHE A 65 0.46 -7.33 -13.82
CA PHE A 65 0.33 -7.60 -12.38
C PHE A 65 -0.82 -8.55 -12.11
N LYS A 66 -0.67 -9.38 -11.08
CA LYS A 66 -1.63 -10.38 -10.65
C LYS A 66 -2.30 -9.98 -9.35
N SER A 67 -1.54 -9.50 -8.38
CA SER A 67 -2.06 -9.19 -7.04
C SER A 67 -1.22 -8.13 -6.36
N LEU A 68 -1.85 -7.47 -5.37
CA LEU A 68 -1.20 -6.50 -4.50
C LEU A 68 -1.54 -6.86 -3.05
N TYR A 69 -0.54 -6.83 -2.18
CA TYR A 69 -0.66 -7.06 -0.75
C TYR A 69 -0.24 -5.79 -0.02
N LEU A 70 -1.13 -5.22 0.77
CA LEU A 70 -0.88 -4.00 1.52
C LEU A 70 -1.13 -4.24 3.00
N MET A 71 -0.16 -3.88 3.83
CA MET A 71 -0.29 -4.00 5.28
C MET A 71 -0.01 -2.68 5.96
N THR A 72 -0.79 -2.37 6.99
CA THR A 72 -0.56 -1.23 7.87
C THR A 72 -0.34 -1.69 9.31
N ASP A 73 0.35 -0.86 10.10
CA ASP A 73 0.48 -1.07 11.55
C ASP A 73 -0.69 -0.48 12.34
N SER A 74 -1.64 0.15 11.67
CA SER A 74 -2.88 0.62 12.29
C SER A 74 -3.76 -0.56 12.69
N SER A 75 -4.63 -0.37 13.69
CA SER A 75 -5.64 -1.36 14.08
C SER A 75 -6.83 -1.42 13.12
N GLU A 76 -6.96 -0.43 12.24
CA GLU A 76 -8.01 -0.37 11.23
C GLU A 76 -7.44 -0.55 9.84
N LEU A 77 -8.23 -1.20 8.96
CA LEU A 77 -7.85 -1.34 7.56
C LEU A 77 -7.73 0.05 6.91
N CYS A 78 -6.65 0.27 6.19
CA CYS A 78 -6.44 1.50 5.42
C CYS A 78 -6.40 1.16 3.94
N TYR A 79 -7.17 1.90 3.16
CA TYR A 79 -7.27 1.69 1.72
C TYR A 79 -6.34 2.64 0.97
N PRO A 80 -5.86 2.24 -0.23
CA PRO A 80 -5.01 3.11 -1.05
C PRO A 80 -5.63 4.48 -1.32
N CYS A 81 -4.79 5.50 -1.32
CA CYS A 81 -5.21 6.86 -1.64
C CYS A 81 -5.48 7.02 -3.15
N ASN A 82 -6.04 8.16 -3.54
CA ASN A 82 -6.42 8.40 -4.93
C ASN A 82 -5.21 8.50 -5.87
N ILE A 83 -4.04 8.94 -5.37
CA ILE A 83 -2.81 8.96 -6.18
C ILE A 83 -2.36 7.53 -6.49
N CYS A 84 -2.45 6.63 -5.49
CA CYS A 84 -2.15 5.22 -5.72
C CYS A 84 -3.15 4.58 -6.67
N LYS A 85 -4.44 4.92 -6.55
CA LYS A 85 -5.47 4.43 -7.47
C LYS A 85 -5.20 4.87 -8.90
N GLN A 86 -4.71 6.09 -9.11
CA GLN A 86 -4.32 6.55 -10.44
C GLN A 86 -3.18 5.70 -11.00
N THR A 87 -2.22 5.30 -10.16
CA THR A 87 -1.15 4.39 -10.56
C THR A 87 -1.70 3.00 -10.91
N PHE A 88 -2.67 2.50 -10.15
CA PHE A 88 -3.33 1.23 -10.48
C PHE A 88 -4.02 1.30 -11.84
N LEU A 89 -4.69 2.41 -12.13
CA LEU A 89 -5.34 2.60 -13.43
C LEU A 89 -4.35 2.57 -14.60
N GLU A 90 -3.11 3.00 -14.37
CA GLU A 90 -2.08 2.98 -15.41
C GLU A 90 -1.58 1.57 -15.69
N PHE A 91 -1.39 0.74 -14.66
CA PHE A 91 -0.68 -0.52 -14.80
C PHE A 91 -1.51 -1.78 -14.59
N PHE A 92 -2.67 -1.69 -13.92
CA PHE A 92 -3.42 -2.87 -13.50
C PHE A 92 -4.61 -3.13 -14.39
N ASP A 93 -4.80 -4.41 -14.75
CA ASP A 93 -6.03 -4.88 -15.34
C ASP A 93 -7.08 -5.15 -14.26
N LYS A 94 -8.33 -5.34 -14.68
CA LYS A 94 -9.47 -5.54 -13.76
C LYS A 94 -9.38 -6.86 -12.97
N ASP A 95 -8.51 -7.78 -13.38
CA ASP A 95 -8.32 -9.07 -12.73
C ASP A 95 -7.33 -9.04 -11.57
N VAL A 96 -6.68 -7.89 -11.31
CA VAL A 96 -5.77 -7.75 -10.17
C VAL A 96 -6.56 -7.81 -8.87
N ILE A 97 -6.08 -8.62 -7.94
CA ILE A 97 -6.69 -8.81 -6.62
C ILE A 97 -5.91 -8.04 -5.56
N PHE A 98 -6.63 -7.34 -4.70
CA PHE A 98 -6.06 -6.53 -3.62
C PHE A 98 -6.30 -7.21 -2.27
N ASN A 99 -5.22 -7.44 -1.53
CA ASN A 99 -5.25 -8.01 -0.19
C ASN A 99 -4.85 -6.92 0.79
N ILE A 100 -5.81 -6.39 1.51
CA ILE A 100 -5.62 -5.27 2.45
C ILE A 100 -5.61 -5.85 3.87
N MET A 101 -4.56 -5.55 4.62
CA MET A 101 -4.32 -6.16 5.92
C MET A 101 -3.90 -5.17 6.99
N THR A 102 -4.15 -5.53 8.24
CA THR A 102 -3.51 -4.90 9.39
C THR A 102 -2.49 -5.86 9.99
N LYS A 103 -1.49 -5.30 10.66
CA LYS A 103 -0.48 -6.10 11.35
C LYS A 103 -1.10 -7.01 12.41
N ASP A 104 -2.19 -6.57 13.06
CA ASP A 104 -2.86 -7.32 14.13
C ASP A 104 -3.83 -8.39 13.63
N GLY A 105 -3.98 -8.58 12.32
CA GLY A 105 -4.65 -9.76 11.77
C GLY A 105 -5.94 -9.52 11.00
N LYS A 106 -6.41 -8.30 10.86
CA LYS A 106 -7.57 -8.00 10.01
C LYS A 106 -7.16 -8.11 8.54
N MET A 107 -8.07 -8.60 7.71
CA MET A 107 -7.81 -8.75 6.28
C MET A 107 -9.09 -8.58 5.48
N LYS A 108 -8.97 -7.94 4.32
CA LYS A 108 -10.03 -7.84 3.34
C LYS A 108 -9.46 -8.03 1.95
N VAL A 109 -10.12 -8.89 1.16
CA VAL A 109 -9.76 -9.15 -0.24
C VAL A 109 -10.77 -8.43 -1.12
N LEU A 110 -10.26 -7.62 -2.05
CA LEU A 110 -11.08 -6.82 -2.96
C LEU A 110 -10.66 -7.05 -4.39
N ASP A 111 -11.63 -7.06 -5.31
CA ASP A 111 -11.35 -6.94 -6.73
C ASP A 111 -11.09 -5.47 -7.09
N PHE A 112 -10.66 -5.21 -8.33
CA PHE A 112 -10.33 -3.87 -8.78
C PHE A 112 -11.53 -2.90 -8.69
N PRO A 113 -12.75 -3.26 -9.20
CA PRO A 113 -13.90 -2.34 -9.10
C PRO A 113 -14.27 -2.01 -7.65
N SER A 114 -14.21 -2.98 -6.74
CA SER A 114 -14.54 -2.76 -5.33
C SER A 114 -13.51 -1.86 -4.65
N LEU A 115 -12.23 -2.03 -4.97
CA LEU A 115 -11.19 -1.16 -4.44
C LEU A 115 -11.41 0.29 -4.86
N MET A 116 -11.80 0.52 -6.11
CA MET A 116 -11.99 1.87 -6.63
C MET A 116 -13.12 2.64 -5.96
N LYS A 117 -14.00 1.95 -5.24
CA LYS A 117 -15.08 2.56 -4.45
C LYS A 117 -14.66 2.95 -3.03
N THR A 118 -13.48 2.53 -2.57
CA THR A 118 -12.97 2.87 -1.23
C THR A 118 -12.47 4.31 -1.21
N SER A 119 -12.29 4.85 0.01
CA SER A 119 -11.77 6.20 0.20
C SER A 119 -10.69 6.21 1.27
N PHE A 120 -9.68 7.05 1.06
CA PHE A 120 -8.75 7.46 2.10
C PHE A 120 -9.03 8.94 2.38
N THR A 121 -9.39 9.27 3.62
CA THR A 121 -9.85 10.62 3.98
C THR A 121 -8.99 11.21 5.09
N LYS A 122 -9.17 12.50 5.35
CA LYS A 122 -8.46 13.19 6.43
C LYS A 122 -8.75 12.58 7.81
N GLU A 123 -9.90 11.95 7.98
CA GLU A 123 -10.25 11.27 9.23
C GLU A 123 -9.31 10.11 9.55
N ASP A 124 -8.82 9.39 8.55
CA ASP A 124 -7.84 8.33 8.75
C ASP A 124 -6.56 8.86 9.39
N ILE A 125 -6.11 10.03 8.97
CA ILE A 125 -4.90 10.66 9.50
C ILE A 125 -5.16 11.27 10.88
N ILE A 126 -6.25 12.00 11.02
CA ILE A 126 -6.61 12.69 12.27
C ILE A 126 -6.79 11.67 13.39
N TRP A 127 -7.48 10.56 13.10
CA TRP A 127 -7.69 9.50 14.08
C TRP A 127 -6.37 8.92 14.58
N LYS A 128 -5.42 8.69 13.68
CA LYS A 128 -4.10 8.17 14.05
C LYS A 128 -3.31 9.16 14.91
N VAL A 129 -3.38 10.44 14.58
CA VAL A 129 -2.71 11.51 15.34
C VAL A 129 -3.31 11.60 16.74
N ASP A 130 -4.65 11.52 16.88
CA ASP A 130 -5.31 11.58 18.18
C ASP A 130 -4.87 10.46 19.11
N LEU A 131 -4.58 9.27 18.57
CA LEU A 131 -4.05 8.17 19.36
C LEU A 131 -2.64 8.43 19.91
N LEU A 132 -1.89 9.32 19.26
CA LEU A 132 -0.52 9.67 19.67
C LEU A 132 -0.50 10.77 20.72
N LEU A 133 -1.57 11.53 20.82
CA LEU A 133 -1.71 12.61 21.80
C LEU A 133 -2.23 12.09 23.13
#